data_f7944a6e0c54bcabac85f927f0c09e7a
#
_entry.id   f7944a6e0c54bcabac85f927f0c09e7a
#
_cell.length_a   1.000
_cell.length_b   1.000
_cell.length_c   1.000
_cell.angle_alpha   90.00
_cell.angle_beta   90.00
_cell.angle_gamma   90.00
#
_symmetry.space_group_name_H-M   'P 1'
#
loop_
_entity.id
_entity.type
_entity.pdbx_description
1 polymer ?
#
loop_
_entity_poly.entity_id
_entity_poly.type
_entity_poly.pdbx_seq_one_letter_code
_entity_poly.pdbx_strand_id
1 'polypeptide(L)'
;MPETSLYGCVRACHRARSILWIALAALSPVAATAVHAQSAAFPAKPIRVIVPFTPGGFTDLMTRAVGEPLAKNVAQPVLIDNRPGANGIIGAELLSRANPDGYTIGMVIAGHSASQTLYEKLPYHAVKSFQPISLVGVAPLILVASNSFPAKDLKELLAVARAKPGSISFASSGVGAAAHLTMELLAQQQGLTMTHVPYKGTAPALADLMGGHIQIMFDTMSAMLPQVRAGKIRAIGLSSESRWSAAQEIPTLAEAGLPGFISGSWAGLLAPGGTPRSVVDRLSGEIQKIVRQPEVRARIIDMGAEPVGNRPEEFRVFMESEVARWAKVINQAMLRLEQ
;
A
#
# COMPACT_ATOMS: atom_id res chain seq x y z
N MET A 1 35.69 86.51 -61.34
CA MET A 1 34.23 86.29 -61.24
C MET A 1 33.98 84.87 -60.93
N PRO A 2 33.63 84.49 -59.70
CA PRO A 2 33.44 83.09 -59.41
C PRO A 2 31.98 82.71 -59.33
N GLU A 3 31.63 81.64 -60.03
CA GLU A 3 30.34 80.92 -59.86
C GLU A 3 30.41 80.14 -58.55
N THR A 4 29.58 80.41 -57.54
CA THR A 4 29.47 79.72 -56.31
C THR A 4 28.30 78.72 -56.48
N SER A 5 28.65 77.50 -56.34
CA SER A 5 27.98 76.25 -56.43
C SER A 5 26.76 76.12 -55.50
N LEU A 6 25.58 75.94 -56.08
CA LEU A 6 24.27 75.67 -55.43
C LEU A 6 24.05 74.22 -55.07
N TYR A 7 25.08 73.36 -55.10
CA TYR A 7 24.97 71.92 -54.88
C TYR A 7 25.22 71.47 -53.43
N GLY A 8 25.54 72.35 -52.50
CA GLY A 8 25.84 71.97 -51.12
C GLY A 8 24.69 71.69 -50.15
N CYS A 9 23.51 72.27 -50.48
CA CYS A 9 22.39 72.30 -49.49
C CYS A 9 21.42 71.09 -49.57
N VAL A 10 21.37 70.41 -50.74
CA VAL A 10 20.44 69.29 -50.93
C VAL A 10 20.89 67.98 -50.32
N ARG A 11 22.20 67.78 -50.18
CA ARG A 11 22.75 66.55 -49.53
C ARG A 11 22.64 66.49 -48.00
N ALA A 12 22.54 67.64 -47.35
CA ALA A 12 22.42 67.68 -45.86
C ALA A 12 20.99 67.30 -45.40
N CYS A 13 19.96 67.66 -46.16
CA CYS A 13 18.56 67.34 -45.82
C CYS A 13 18.19 65.86 -45.94
N HIS A 14 18.80 65.13 -46.90
CA HIS A 14 18.52 63.67 -47.04
C HIS A 14 19.18 62.81 -45.96
N ARG A 15 20.31 63.20 -45.45
CA ARG A 15 20.96 62.45 -44.35
C ARG A 15 20.24 62.60 -43.00
N ALA A 16 19.64 63.76 -42.73
CA ALA A 16 18.90 63.98 -41.52
C ALA A 16 17.56 63.22 -41.48
N ARG A 17 16.89 63.06 -42.63
CA ARG A 17 15.65 62.28 -42.74
C ARG A 17 15.86 60.76 -42.63
N SER A 18 16.97 60.21 -43.12
CA SER A 18 17.29 58.80 -43.04
C SER A 18 17.67 58.36 -41.61
N ILE A 19 18.28 59.22 -40.81
CA ILE A 19 18.63 58.94 -39.43
C ILE A 19 17.37 58.91 -38.53
N LEU A 20 16.37 59.77 -38.83
CA LEU A 20 15.14 59.81 -38.01
C LEU A 20 14.25 58.56 -38.20
N TRP A 21 14.27 57.92 -39.38
CA TRP A 21 13.54 56.69 -39.62
C TRP A 21 14.20 55.46 -39.03
N ILE A 22 15.49 55.42 -38.90
CA ILE A 22 16.24 54.31 -38.26
C ILE A 22 16.09 54.34 -36.74
N ALA A 23 15.96 55.53 -36.12
CA ALA A 23 15.76 55.66 -34.67
C ALA A 23 14.34 55.28 -34.22
N LEU A 24 13.31 55.36 -35.10
CA LEU A 24 11.93 55.03 -34.76
C LEU A 24 11.62 53.48 -34.90
N ALA A 25 12.45 52.76 -35.64
CA ALA A 25 12.33 51.30 -35.78
C ALA A 25 12.93 50.51 -34.61
N ALA A 26 13.73 51.15 -33.73
CA ALA A 26 14.40 50.49 -32.60
C ALA A 26 13.59 50.45 -31.28
N LEU A 27 12.39 51.08 -31.23
CA LEU A 27 11.50 51.07 -30.09
C LEU A 27 10.27 50.20 -30.29
N SER A 28 10.39 49.03 -30.94
CA SER A 28 9.36 48.00 -30.82
C SER A 28 9.49 47.38 -29.43
N PRO A 29 8.50 47.53 -28.54
CA PRO A 29 8.50 46.74 -27.32
C PRO A 29 8.33 45.28 -27.78
N VAL A 30 9.38 44.49 -27.65
CA VAL A 30 9.26 43.04 -27.62
C VAL A 30 8.36 42.73 -26.39
N ALA A 31 7.06 42.73 -26.64
CA ALA A 31 6.12 42.17 -25.72
C ALA A 31 6.52 40.68 -25.61
N ALA A 32 7.44 40.38 -24.70
CA ALA A 32 7.68 39.05 -24.24
C ALA A 32 6.33 38.57 -23.67
N THR A 33 5.54 37.95 -24.51
CA THR A 33 4.42 37.12 -24.06
C THR A 33 5.07 36.09 -23.20
N ALA A 34 5.08 36.32 -21.86
CA ALA A 34 5.28 35.29 -20.88
C ALA A 34 4.19 34.27 -21.14
N VAL A 35 4.52 33.27 -21.95
CA VAL A 35 3.71 32.05 -22.04
C VAL A 35 3.79 31.48 -20.62
N HIS A 36 2.81 31.86 -19.82
CA HIS A 36 2.50 31.14 -18.62
C HIS A 36 2.17 29.72 -19.13
N ALA A 37 3.18 28.83 -19.11
CA ALA A 37 2.91 27.41 -19.19
C ALA A 37 1.98 27.13 -18.01
N GLN A 38 0.66 27.17 -18.26
CA GLN A 38 -0.32 26.61 -17.33
C GLN A 38 0.15 25.20 -17.11
N SER A 39 0.74 24.96 -15.94
CA SER A 39 1.07 23.59 -15.53
C SER A 39 -0.24 22.84 -15.62
N ALA A 40 -0.32 21.92 -16.58
CA ALA A 40 -1.52 21.12 -16.80
C ALA A 40 -1.93 20.55 -15.42
N ALA A 41 -3.19 20.77 -15.05
CA ALA A 41 -3.68 20.34 -13.74
C ALA A 41 -3.41 18.83 -13.58
N PHE A 42 -2.73 18.43 -12.52
CA PHE A 42 -2.48 17.03 -12.23
C PHE A 42 -3.81 16.29 -11.95
N PRO A 43 -4.02 15.07 -12.53
CA PRO A 43 -3.19 14.39 -13.53
C PRO A 43 -3.58 14.76 -14.98
N ALA A 44 -2.58 14.91 -15.88
CA ALA A 44 -2.75 15.18 -17.30
C ALA A 44 -2.41 13.97 -18.20
N LYS A 45 -1.96 12.85 -17.62
CA LYS A 45 -1.61 11.61 -18.31
C LYS A 45 -1.98 10.40 -17.43
N PRO A 46 -1.95 9.16 -17.95
CA PRO A 46 -2.26 7.95 -17.19
C PRO A 46 -1.43 7.81 -15.91
N ILE A 47 -2.07 7.31 -14.85
CA ILE A 47 -1.42 6.96 -13.57
C ILE A 47 -1.13 5.46 -13.57
N ARG A 48 0.12 5.08 -13.31
CA ARG A 48 0.55 3.70 -13.12
C ARG A 48 0.52 3.34 -11.64
N VAL A 49 -0.14 2.23 -11.29
CA VAL A 49 -0.15 1.69 -9.92
C VAL A 49 0.62 0.38 -9.89
N ILE A 50 1.78 0.38 -9.24
CA ILE A 50 2.58 -0.82 -9.02
C ILE A 50 1.90 -1.66 -7.93
N VAL A 51 1.67 -2.93 -8.25
CA VAL A 51 1.13 -3.94 -7.33
C VAL A 51 2.21 -5.01 -7.13
N PRO A 52 2.82 -5.12 -5.92
CA PRO A 52 3.98 -6.00 -5.70
C PRO A 52 3.61 -7.47 -5.52
N PHE A 53 2.47 -7.90 -6.02
CA PHE A 53 1.95 -9.27 -5.95
C PHE A 53 1.26 -9.69 -7.25
N THR A 54 1.01 -11.00 -7.37
CA THR A 54 0.33 -11.56 -8.55
C THR A 54 -1.12 -11.07 -8.69
N PRO A 55 -1.65 -11.01 -9.92
CA PRO A 55 -3.05 -10.69 -10.14
C PRO A 55 -4.01 -11.60 -9.39
N GLY A 56 -5.18 -11.06 -9.00
CA GLY A 56 -6.24 -11.79 -8.31
C GLY A 56 -6.05 -11.99 -6.81
N GLY A 57 -4.89 -11.62 -6.24
CA GLY A 57 -4.67 -11.63 -4.79
C GLY A 57 -5.24 -10.38 -4.11
N PHE A 58 -5.25 -10.39 -2.77
CA PHE A 58 -5.79 -9.30 -1.94
C PHE A 58 -5.30 -7.90 -2.38
N THR A 59 -4.00 -7.73 -2.58
CA THR A 59 -3.41 -6.42 -2.97
C THR A 59 -3.90 -5.95 -4.34
N ASP A 60 -4.00 -6.87 -5.31
CA ASP A 60 -4.49 -6.57 -6.66
C ASP A 60 -5.98 -6.20 -6.64
N LEU A 61 -6.80 -6.98 -5.93
CA LEU A 61 -8.23 -6.71 -5.78
C LEU A 61 -8.50 -5.38 -5.09
N MET A 62 -7.78 -5.08 -4.01
CA MET A 62 -7.86 -3.78 -3.31
C MET A 62 -7.45 -2.63 -4.24
N THR A 63 -6.41 -2.83 -5.05
CA THR A 63 -5.97 -1.81 -6.03
C THR A 63 -7.05 -1.57 -7.08
N ARG A 64 -7.67 -2.62 -7.62
CA ARG A 64 -8.76 -2.49 -8.61
C ARG A 64 -10.00 -1.83 -8.03
N ALA A 65 -10.35 -2.15 -6.79
CA ALA A 65 -11.51 -1.56 -6.11
C ALA A 65 -11.42 -0.03 -6.01
N VAL A 66 -10.22 0.53 -5.85
CA VAL A 66 -10.03 1.99 -5.81
C VAL A 66 -9.55 2.58 -7.14
N GLY A 67 -8.84 1.81 -7.96
CA GLY A 67 -8.24 2.28 -9.22
C GLY A 67 -9.27 2.57 -10.31
N GLU A 68 -10.31 1.74 -10.44
CA GLU A 68 -11.39 1.95 -11.41
C GLU A 68 -12.19 3.25 -11.13
N PRO A 69 -12.66 3.53 -9.89
CA PRO A 69 -13.27 4.80 -9.56
C PRO A 69 -12.29 5.98 -9.65
N LEU A 70 -11.02 5.79 -9.29
CA LEU A 70 -10.00 6.84 -9.42
C LEU A 70 -9.88 7.29 -10.88
N ALA A 71 -9.79 6.35 -11.83
CA ALA A 71 -9.70 6.67 -13.25
C ALA A 71 -10.88 7.54 -13.72
N LYS A 72 -12.09 7.25 -13.23
CA LYS A 72 -13.30 8.05 -13.54
C LYS A 72 -13.21 9.46 -12.93
N ASN A 73 -12.82 9.56 -11.66
CA ASN A 73 -12.78 10.83 -10.95
C ASN A 73 -11.72 11.79 -11.49
N VAL A 74 -10.56 11.26 -11.93
CA VAL A 74 -9.47 12.10 -12.46
C VAL A 74 -9.47 12.22 -13.98
N ALA A 75 -10.42 11.58 -14.67
CA ALA A 75 -10.55 11.55 -16.13
C ALA A 75 -9.24 11.13 -16.85
N GLN A 76 -8.48 10.23 -16.23
CA GLN A 76 -7.24 9.66 -16.76
C GLN A 76 -7.19 8.15 -16.51
N PRO A 77 -6.65 7.35 -17.43
CA PRO A 77 -6.47 5.91 -17.21
C PRO A 77 -5.63 5.61 -15.97
N VAL A 78 -6.03 4.60 -15.19
CA VAL A 78 -5.25 4.03 -14.09
C VAL A 78 -4.79 2.63 -14.53
N LEU A 79 -3.49 2.47 -14.72
CA LEU A 79 -2.86 1.26 -15.24
C LEU A 79 -2.29 0.44 -14.07
N ILE A 80 -2.84 -0.76 -13.86
CA ILE A 80 -2.38 -1.66 -12.81
C ILE A 80 -1.24 -2.51 -13.35
N ASP A 81 -0.07 -2.43 -12.70
CA ASP A 81 1.16 -3.09 -13.10
C ASP A 81 1.63 -4.03 -11.98
N ASN A 82 1.34 -5.32 -12.14
CA ASN A 82 1.72 -6.35 -11.19
C ASN A 82 3.21 -6.69 -11.31
N ARG A 83 3.99 -6.46 -10.23
CA ARG A 83 5.44 -6.71 -10.11
C ARG A 83 5.75 -7.59 -8.90
N PRO A 84 5.38 -8.88 -8.95
CA PRO A 84 5.58 -9.79 -7.83
C PRO A 84 7.04 -10.14 -7.62
N GLY A 85 7.38 -10.54 -6.40
CA GLY A 85 8.66 -11.12 -6.04
C GLY A 85 9.19 -10.62 -4.69
N ALA A 86 9.99 -11.47 -4.03
CA ALA A 86 10.63 -11.22 -2.74
C ALA A 86 9.66 -10.59 -1.70
N ASN A 87 8.49 -11.20 -1.51
CA ASN A 87 7.45 -10.70 -0.58
C ASN A 87 7.06 -9.23 -0.80
N GLY A 88 7.08 -8.76 -2.07
CA GLY A 88 6.72 -7.40 -2.45
C GLY A 88 7.89 -6.40 -2.53
N ILE A 89 9.11 -6.81 -2.16
CA ILE A 89 10.29 -5.93 -2.18
C ILE A 89 10.58 -5.41 -3.59
N ILE A 90 10.49 -6.27 -4.62
CA ILE A 90 10.77 -5.89 -6.02
C ILE A 90 9.84 -4.74 -6.46
N GLY A 91 8.54 -4.86 -6.22
CA GLY A 91 7.60 -3.81 -6.58
C GLY A 91 7.78 -2.54 -5.77
N ALA A 92 8.07 -2.65 -4.47
CA ALA A 92 8.32 -1.49 -3.60
C ALA A 92 9.63 -0.78 -3.98
N GLU A 93 10.68 -1.50 -4.35
CA GLU A 93 11.92 -0.92 -4.87
C GLU A 93 11.71 -0.15 -6.17
N LEU A 94 10.96 -0.73 -7.13
CA LEU A 94 10.59 -0.04 -8.36
C LEU A 94 9.82 1.26 -8.06
N LEU A 95 8.90 1.22 -7.09
CA LEU A 95 8.18 2.42 -6.65
C LEU A 95 9.13 3.46 -6.05
N SER A 96 10.03 3.05 -5.15
CA SER A 96 10.93 3.98 -4.46
C SER A 96 11.87 4.74 -5.40
N ARG A 97 12.19 4.13 -6.57
CA ARG A 97 13.05 4.69 -7.62
C ARG A 97 12.30 5.41 -8.74
N ALA A 98 10.97 5.40 -8.71
CA ALA A 98 10.17 6.07 -9.74
C ALA A 98 10.24 7.60 -9.58
N ASN A 99 9.93 8.32 -10.67
CA ASN A 99 9.86 9.79 -10.64
C ASN A 99 8.83 10.26 -9.61
N PRO A 100 9.18 11.23 -8.74
CA PRO A 100 8.28 11.73 -7.71
C PRO A 100 7.29 12.78 -8.26
N ASP A 101 6.61 12.44 -9.35
CA ASP A 101 5.66 13.30 -10.06
C ASP A 101 4.19 12.90 -9.86
N GLY A 102 3.94 11.81 -9.11
CA GLY A 102 2.61 11.28 -8.82
C GLY A 102 2.01 10.39 -9.91
N TYR A 103 2.66 10.21 -11.04
CA TYR A 103 2.17 9.34 -12.12
C TYR A 103 2.57 7.87 -11.97
N THR A 104 3.47 7.58 -11.03
CA THR A 104 3.72 6.22 -10.56
C THR A 104 3.46 6.18 -9.06
N ILE A 105 2.49 5.40 -8.64
CA ILE A 105 2.16 5.12 -7.25
C ILE A 105 2.16 3.62 -7.03
N GLY A 106 2.05 3.15 -5.80
CA GLY A 106 2.04 1.70 -5.53
C GLY A 106 1.13 1.34 -4.37
N MET A 107 0.54 0.15 -4.43
CA MET A 107 -0.20 -0.45 -3.32
C MET A 107 0.74 -1.34 -2.53
N VAL A 108 0.81 -1.13 -1.22
CA VAL A 108 1.59 -1.97 -0.29
C VAL A 108 0.69 -2.57 0.79
N ILE A 109 1.18 -3.62 1.44
CA ILE A 109 0.48 -4.33 2.53
C ILE A 109 1.39 -4.49 3.74
N ALA A 110 0.90 -5.08 4.83
CA ALA A 110 1.61 -5.19 6.12
C ALA A 110 3.05 -5.71 6.03
N GLY A 111 3.34 -6.64 5.10
CA GLY A 111 4.69 -7.14 4.85
C GLY A 111 5.70 -6.05 4.49
N HIS A 112 5.25 -4.92 3.92
CA HIS A 112 6.10 -3.79 3.61
C HIS A 112 6.73 -3.15 4.87
N SER A 113 5.94 -2.99 5.95
CA SER A 113 6.47 -2.49 7.23
C SER A 113 7.38 -3.51 7.92
N ALA A 114 7.01 -4.79 7.87
CA ALA A 114 7.80 -5.88 8.45
C ALA A 114 9.16 -6.07 7.76
N SER A 115 9.22 -5.83 6.45
CA SER A 115 10.45 -5.97 5.65
C SER A 115 11.59 -5.11 6.17
N GLN A 116 11.30 -3.96 6.79
CA GLN A 116 12.33 -3.06 7.36
C GLN A 116 13.23 -3.75 8.39
N THR A 117 12.71 -4.73 9.11
CA THR A 117 13.47 -5.47 10.14
C THR A 117 13.78 -6.89 9.70
N LEU A 118 12.92 -7.49 8.89
CA LEU A 118 13.04 -8.89 8.49
C LEU A 118 14.24 -9.13 7.56
N TYR A 119 14.56 -8.18 6.69
CA TYR A 119 15.66 -8.29 5.73
C TYR A 119 16.87 -7.46 6.16
N GLU A 120 18.05 -8.06 6.14
CA GLU A 120 19.30 -7.38 6.53
C GLU A 120 19.66 -6.23 5.57
N LYS A 121 19.41 -6.44 4.27
CA LYS A 121 19.70 -5.48 3.21
C LYS A 121 18.43 -5.14 2.45
N LEU A 122 17.70 -4.11 2.90
CA LEU A 122 16.53 -3.62 2.19
C LEU A 122 16.94 -2.46 1.27
N PRO A 123 16.60 -2.47 -0.05
CA PRO A 123 17.04 -1.43 -0.98
C PRO A 123 16.32 -0.09 -0.83
N TYR A 124 15.43 0.03 0.14
CA TYR A 124 14.68 1.24 0.49
C TYR A 124 14.38 1.26 1.99
N HIS A 125 13.98 2.41 2.51
CA HIS A 125 13.44 2.51 3.86
C HIS A 125 11.91 2.50 3.80
N ALA A 126 11.26 1.58 4.51
CA ALA A 126 9.82 1.32 4.41
C ALA A 126 8.91 2.56 4.59
N VAL A 127 9.37 3.59 5.31
CA VAL A 127 8.64 4.85 5.47
C VAL A 127 9.30 5.99 4.72
N LYS A 128 10.62 6.24 4.94
CA LYS A 128 11.29 7.46 4.46
C LYS A 128 11.45 7.53 2.94
N SER A 129 11.49 6.39 2.25
CA SER A 129 11.62 6.35 0.78
C SER A 129 10.30 6.61 0.05
N PHE A 130 9.20 6.88 0.78
CA PHE A 130 7.87 7.03 0.21
C PHE A 130 7.12 8.23 0.79
N GLN A 131 6.10 8.68 0.04
CA GLN A 131 5.07 9.59 0.52
C GLN A 131 3.77 8.80 0.67
N PRO A 132 3.24 8.64 1.88
CA PRO A 132 1.93 8.02 2.10
C PRO A 132 0.82 8.83 1.42
N ILE A 133 -0.09 8.14 0.73
CA ILE A 133 -1.27 8.73 0.11
C ILE A 133 -2.49 8.48 0.98
N SER A 134 -2.83 7.21 1.22
CA SER A 134 -3.95 6.82 2.08
C SER A 134 -3.88 5.34 2.42
N LEU A 135 -4.20 5.00 3.66
CA LEU A 135 -4.55 3.64 4.05
C LEU A 135 -5.94 3.34 3.48
N VAL A 136 -6.04 2.38 2.56
CA VAL A 136 -7.29 2.03 1.88
C VAL A 136 -8.18 1.18 2.78
N GLY A 137 -7.58 0.21 3.46
CA GLY A 137 -8.31 -0.64 4.39
C GLY A 137 -7.40 -1.49 5.27
N VAL A 138 -7.97 -2.00 6.36
CA VAL A 138 -7.33 -2.95 7.28
C VAL A 138 -8.07 -4.29 7.20
N ALA A 139 -7.33 -5.38 7.17
CA ALA A 139 -7.87 -6.73 7.03
C ALA A 139 -7.49 -7.54 8.27
N PRO A 140 -8.41 -7.80 9.20
CA PRO A 140 -8.17 -8.71 10.29
C PRO A 140 -7.93 -10.11 9.75
N LEU A 141 -7.21 -10.92 10.52
CA LEU A 141 -7.01 -12.34 10.23
C LEU A 141 -7.94 -13.18 11.09
N ILE A 142 -8.30 -14.35 10.57
CA ILE A 142 -9.02 -15.36 11.32
C ILE A 142 -8.06 -16.48 11.70
N LEU A 143 -8.01 -16.84 12.97
CA LEU A 143 -7.38 -18.06 13.44
C LEU A 143 -8.30 -19.23 13.18
N VAL A 144 -7.83 -20.20 12.44
CA VAL A 144 -8.57 -21.42 12.12
C VAL A 144 -7.78 -22.64 12.52
N ALA A 145 -8.50 -23.74 12.77
CA ALA A 145 -7.94 -25.04 13.08
C ALA A 145 -8.48 -26.12 12.14
N SER A 146 -7.66 -27.14 11.92
CA SER A 146 -8.10 -28.40 11.29
C SER A 146 -9.21 -29.05 12.10
N ASN A 147 -10.16 -29.70 11.46
CA ASN A 147 -11.21 -30.44 12.14
C ASN A 147 -10.69 -31.65 12.91
N SER A 148 -9.51 -32.18 12.54
CA SER A 148 -8.82 -33.25 13.26
C SER A 148 -8.10 -32.76 14.54
N PHE A 149 -7.87 -31.45 14.68
CA PHE A 149 -7.24 -30.88 15.85
C PHE A 149 -8.22 -30.88 17.04
N PRO A 150 -7.81 -31.37 18.23
CA PRO A 150 -8.73 -31.59 19.34
C PRO A 150 -9.32 -30.31 19.95
N ALA A 151 -8.58 -29.18 19.89
CA ALA A 151 -9.04 -27.92 20.46
C ALA A 151 -10.23 -27.32 19.66
N LYS A 152 -11.29 -26.97 20.38
CA LYS A 152 -12.52 -26.40 19.78
C LYS A 152 -12.57 -24.89 19.84
N ASP A 153 -11.81 -24.29 20.75
CA ASP A 153 -11.75 -22.86 21.01
C ASP A 153 -10.33 -22.44 21.37
N LEU A 154 -10.14 -21.14 21.60
CA LEU A 154 -8.85 -20.56 21.96
C LEU A 154 -8.32 -21.11 23.29
N LYS A 155 -9.18 -21.27 24.29
CA LYS A 155 -8.78 -21.75 25.63
C LYS A 155 -8.21 -23.17 25.54
N GLU A 156 -8.87 -24.06 24.83
CA GLU A 156 -8.40 -25.43 24.61
C GLU A 156 -7.11 -25.45 23.76
N LEU A 157 -7.01 -24.59 22.72
CA LEU A 157 -5.79 -24.47 21.93
C LEU A 157 -4.59 -24.06 22.80
N LEU A 158 -4.75 -23.04 23.63
CA LEU A 158 -3.70 -22.59 24.54
C LEU A 158 -3.33 -23.65 25.55
N ALA A 159 -4.31 -24.42 26.04
CA ALA A 159 -4.05 -25.53 26.96
C ALA A 159 -3.22 -26.66 26.31
N VAL A 160 -3.55 -27.06 25.08
CA VAL A 160 -2.79 -28.07 24.31
C VAL A 160 -1.36 -27.57 24.04
N ALA A 161 -1.21 -26.29 23.60
CA ALA A 161 0.10 -25.72 23.32
C ALA A 161 1.02 -25.67 24.56
N ARG A 162 0.46 -25.34 25.71
CA ARG A 162 1.20 -25.31 26.99
C ARG A 162 1.55 -26.71 27.51
N ALA A 163 0.63 -27.67 27.33
CA ALA A 163 0.86 -29.04 27.81
C ALA A 163 1.94 -29.78 27.02
N LYS A 164 2.12 -29.45 25.75
CA LYS A 164 3.09 -30.08 24.84
C LYS A 164 3.79 -29.03 23.98
N PRO A 165 4.78 -28.30 24.49
CA PRO A 165 5.52 -27.30 23.73
C PRO A 165 6.08 -27.88 22.41
N GLY A 166 5.96 -27.17 21.31
CA GLY A 166 6.43 -27.59 19.99
C GLY A 166 5.53 -28.59 19.23
N SER A 167 4.48 -29.14 19.87
CA SER A 167 3.61 -30.14 19.24
C SER A 167 2.60 -29.59 18.24
N ILE A 168 2.34 -28.29 18.26
CA ILE A 168 1.43 -27.63 17.33
C ILE A 168 2.24 -27.07 16.15
N SER A 169 1.92 -27.53 14.95
CA SER A 169 2.42 -26.94 13.73
C SER A 169 1.41 -25.92 13.20
N PHE A 170 1.90 -24.75 12.80
CA PHE A 170 1.08 -23.73 12.19
C PHE A 170 1.58 -23.40 10.78
N ALA A 171 0.64 -23.19 9.85
CA ALA A 171 0.93 -22.79 8.49
C ALA A 171 0.90 -21.28 8.32
N SER A 172 1.62 -20.80 7.32
CA SER A 172 1.47 -19.45 6.78
C SER A 172 1.67 -19.42 5.26
N SER A 173 1.24 -18.35 4.63
CA SER A 173 1.46 -18.11 3.20
C SER A 173 2.89 -17.74 2.83
N GLY A 174 3.81 -17.79 3.80
CA GLY A 174 5.25 -17.53 3.64
C GLY A 174 5.87 -16.83 4.84
N VAL A 175 7.19 -16.90 4.95
CA VAL A 175 7.94 -16.21 6.01
C VAL A 175 7.76 -14.70 5.90
N GLY A 176 7.43 -14.04 7.03
CA GLY A 176 7.19 -12.59 7.06
C GLY A 176 5.82 -12.14 6.54
N ALA A 177 4.96 -13.07 6.09
CA ALA A 177 3.57 -12.76 5.82
C ALA A 177 2.82 -12.33 7.10
N ALA A 178 1.75 -11.53 6.97
CA ALA A 178 0.96 -11.08 8.12
C ALA A 178 0.47 -12.25 8.98
N ALA A 179 0.07 -13.36 8.36
CA ALA A 179 -0.33 -14.59 9.03
C ALA A 179 0.77 -15.20 9.91
N HIS A 180 2.01 -15.29 9.37
CA HIS A 180 3.17 -15.76 10.11
C HIS A 180 3.45 -14.88 11.32
N LEU A 181 3.59 -13.57 11.09
CA LEU A 181 3.93 -12.61 12.15
C LEU A 181 2.83 -12.50 13.22
N THR A 182 1.55 -12.66 12.82
CA THR A 182 0.44 -12.71 13.78
C THR A 182 0.50 -13.95 14.68
N MET A 183 0.90 -15.10 14.12
CA MET A 183 1.09 -16.31 14.94
C MET A 183 2.29 -16.18 15.87
N GLU A 184 3.38 -15.60 15.42
CA GLU A 184 4.54 -15.29 16.26
C GLU A 184 4.18 -14.31 17.39
N LEU A 185 3.37 -13.29 17.10
CA LEU A 185 2.84 -12.36 18.10
C LEU A 185 2.00 -13.11 19.15
N LEU A 186 1.12 -14.02 18.72
CA LEU A 186 0.32 -14.85 19.62
C LEU A 186 1.23 -15.73 20.50
N ALA A 187 2.19 -16.41 19.87
CA ALA A 187 3.13 -17.29 20.58
C ALA A 187 3.93 -16.52 21.64
N GLN A 188 4.47 -15.35 21.29
CA GLN A 188 5.23 -14.50 22.23
C GLN A 188 4.37 -14.00 23.39
N GLN A 189 3.17 -13.48 23.12
CA GLN A 189 2.29 -12.96 24.17
C GLN A 189 1.84 -14.04 25.15
N GLN A 190 1.74 -15.30 24.69
CA GLN A 190 1.26 -16.41 25.49
C GLN A 190 2.38 -17.33 26.00
N GLY A 191 3.64 -17.04 25.68
CA GLY A 191 4.79 -17.87 26.06
C GLY A 191 4.72 -19.28 25.47
N LEU A 192 4.27 -19.42 24.21
CA LEU A 192 4.09 -20.71 23.54
C LEU A 192 5.26 -21.02 22.62
N THR A 193 5.57 -22.33 22.51
CA THR A 193 6.46 -22.85 21.46
C THR A 193 5.64 -23.63 20.46
N MET A 194 5.69 -23.20 19.19
CA MET A 194 4.98 -23.85 18.08
C MET A 194 5.92 -23.99 16.88
N THR A 195 5.62 -24.91 15.96
CA THR A 195 6.45 -25.18 14.78
C THR A 195 5.85 -24.49 13.56
N HIS A 196 6.60 -23.56 12.97
CA HIS A 196 6.19 -22.88 11.74
C HIS A 196 6.46 -23.74 10.50
N VAL A 197 5.46 -23.88 9.62
CA VAL A 197 5.55 -24.53 8.31
C VAL A 197 5.19 -23.49 7.24
N PRO A 198 6.19 -22.91 6.54
CA PRO A 198 5.93 -21.91 5.50
C PRO A 198 5.51 -22.56 4.18
N TYR A 199 4.49 -21.99 3.53
CA TYR A 199 4.01 -22.38 2.20
C TYR A 199 4.24 -21.26 1.18
N LYS A 200 4.15 -21.61 -0.11
CA LYS A 200 4.19 -20.63 -1.21
C LYS A 200 2.77 -20.11 -1.50
N GLY A 201 2.15 -19.48 -0.47
CA GLY A 201 0.81 -18.90 -0.58
C GLY A 201 -0.24 -19.65 0.26
N THR A 202 -1.45 -19.08 0.34
CA THR A 202 -2.56 -19.55 1.17
C THR A 202 -3.13 -20.89 0.70
N ALA A 203 -3.26 -21.10 -0.62
CA ALA A 203 -3.95 -22.29 -1.16
C ALA A 203 -3.32 -23.63 -0.74
N PRO A 204 -1.99 -23.87 -0.88
CA PRO A 204 -1.37 -25.10 -0.41
C PRO A 204 -1.41 -25.24 1.12
N ALA A 205 -1.25 -24.15 1.88
CA ALA A 205 -1.37 -24.16 3.32
C ALA A 205 -2.78 -24.59 3.80
N LEU A 206 -3.81 -24.05 3.15
CA LEU A 206 -5.20 -24.40 3.42
C LEU A 206 -5.51 -25.87 3.08
N ALA A 207 -4.96 -26.41 2.00
CA ALA A 207 -5.13 -27.81 1.63
C ALA A 207 -4.59 -28.74 2.74
N ASP A 208 -3.39 -28.46 3.26
CA ASP A 208 -2.77 -29.23 4.32
C ASP A 208 -3.48 -29.05 5.68
N LEU A 209 -4.03 -27.88 5.95
CA LEU A 209 -4.88 -27.66 7.12
C LEU A 209 -6.17 -28.51 7.03
N MET A 210 -6.84 -28.51 5.88
CA MET A 210 -8.05 -29.34 5.67
C MET A 210 -7.73 -30.84 5.73
N GLY A 211 -6.56 -31.24 5.25
CA GLY A 211 -6.06 -32.63 5.34
C GLY A 211 -5.62 -33.06 6.73
N GLY A 212 -5.50 -32.13 7.70
CA GLY A 212 -5.03 -32.39 9.06
C GLY A 212 -3.52 -32.53 9.19
N HIS A 213 -2.75 -32.26 8.15
CA HIS A 213 -1.28 -32.26 8.18
C HIS A 213 -0.72 -31.07 8.98
N ILE A 214 -1.46 -29.97 9.04
CA ILE A 214 -1.21 -28.78 9.86
C ILE A 214 -2.39 -28.59 10.80
N GLN A 215 -2.11 -28.17 12.05
CA GLN A 215 -3.13 -28.02 13.08
C GLN A 215 -3.88 -26.71 13.02
N ILE A 216 -3.15 -25.58 12.86
CA ILE A 216 -3.73 -24.24 12.89
C ILE A 216 -3.08 -23.31 11.86
N MET A 217 -3.78 -22.25 11.50
CA MET A 217 -3.20 -21.11 10.77
C MET A 217 -4.00 -19.84 10.98
N PHE A 218 -3.35 -18.70 10.84
CA PHE A 218 -4.00 -17.45 10.54
C PHE A 218 -4.06 -17.23 9.04
N ASP A 219 -5.14 -16.66 8.53
CA ASP A 219 -5.17 -16.07 7.18
C ASP A 219 -6.35 -15.08 7.04
N THR A 220 -6.51 -14.52 5.85
CA THR A 220 -7.54 -13.54 5.54
C THR A 220 -8.96 -14.13 5.62
N MET A 221 -9.92 -13.28 5.98
CA MET A 221 -11.34 -13.66 6.04
C MET A 221 -11.83 -14.18 4.69
N SER A 222 -11.43 -13.53 3.59
CA SER A 222 -11.84 -13.94 2.23
C SER A 222 -11.42 -15.36 1.86
N ALA A 223 -10.28 -15.83 2.35
CA ALA A 223 -9.80 -17.18 2.08
C ALA A 223 -10.42 -18.23 3.02
N MET A 224 -10.58 -17.90 4.31
CA MET A 224 -10.94 -18.87 5.34
C MET A 224 -12.45 -18.99 5.57
N LEU A 225 -13.20 -17.88 5.56
CA LEU A 225 -14.63 -17.89 5.90
C LEU A 225 -15.48 -18.83 5.03
N PRO A 226 -15.27 -18.95 3.71
CA PRO A 226 -15.99 -19.92 2.89
C PRO A 226 -15.76 -21.36 3.35
N GLN A 227 -14.55 -21.70 3.80
CA GLN A 227 -14.21 -23.05 4.25
C GLN A 227 -14.74 -23.34 5.67
N VAL A 228 -14.77 -22.33 6.52
CA VAL A 228 -15.42 -22.40 7.85
C VAL A 228 -16.92 -22.68 7.67
N ARG A 229 -17.60 -21.89 6.82
CA ARG A 229 -19.04 -22.06 6.53
C ARG A 229 -19.36 -23.39 5.87
N ALA A 230 -18.44 -23.93 5.07
CA ALA A 230 -18.56 -25.26 4.48
C ALA A 230 -18.23 -26.40 5.48
N GLY A 231 -17.89 -26.07 6.74
CA GLY A 231 -17.54 -27.04 7.78
C GLY A 231 -16.24 -27.81 7.53
N LYS A 232 -15.37 -27.33 6.62
CA LYS A 232 -14.10 -28.00 6.27
C LYS A 232 -12.97 -27.70 7.25
N ILE A 233 -13.04 -26.57 7.94
CA ILE A 233 -12.13 -26.11 8.99
C ILE A 233 -12.94 -25.43 10.08
N ARG A 234 -12.36 -25.24 11.26
CA ARG A 234 -12.99 -24.61 12.41
C ARG A 234 -12.44 -23.21 12.64
N ALA A 235 -13.31 -22.21 12.81
CA ALA A 235 -12.91 -20.89 13.29
C ALA A 235 -12.63 -20.93 14.79
N ILE A 236 -11.51 -20.32 15.23
CA ILE A 236 -11.15 -20.15 16.62
C ILE A 236 -11.41 -18.72 17.07
N GLY A 237 -11.10 -17.71 16.24
CA GLY A 237 -11.37 -16.32 16.55
C GLY A 237 -10.74 -15.34 15.57
N LEU A 238 -11.18 -14.10 15.64
CA LEU A 238 -10.72 -12.99 14.81
C LEU A 238 -9.66 -12.18 15.53
N SER A 239 -8.66 -11.69 14.79
CA SER A 239 -7.63 -10.79 15.32
C SER A 239 -8.02 -9.30 15.28
N SER A 240 -9.32 -8.99 15.17
CA SER A 240 -9.89 -7.65 15.17
C SER A 240 -10.32 -7.20 16.57
N GLU A 241 -10.50 -5.89 16.72
CA GLU A 241 -11.05 -5.29 17.95
C GLU A 241 -12.52 -5.66 18.18
N SER A 242 -13.30 -5.77 17.09
CA SER A 242 -14.71 -6.14 17.11
C SER A 242 -14.99 -7.28 16.13
N ARG A 243 -16.12 -7.97 16.33
CA ARG A 243 -16.57 -9.03 15.42
C ARG A 243 -16.81 -8.49 14.02
N TRP A 244 -16.50 -9.29 13.03
CA TRP A 244 -16.72 -8.92 11.64
C TRP A 244 -18.22 -8.89 11.30
N SER A 245 -18.67 -7.82 10.63
CA SER A 245 -20.08 -7.62 10.31
C SER A 245 -20.71 -8.78 9.53
N ALA A 246 -19.93 -9.39 8.63
CA ALA A 246 -20.37 -10.53 7.84
C ALA A 246 -20.15 -11.90 8.52
N ALA A 247 -19.63 -11.97 9.75
CA ALA A 247 -19.34 -13.19 10.50
C ALA A 247 -19.47 -12.96 12.02
N GLN A 248 -20.63 -12.45 12.44
CA GLN A 248 -20.93 -12.13 13.84
C GLN A 248 -20.91 -13.36 14.78
N GLU A 249 -21.02 -14.55 14.20
CA GLU A 249 -20.92 -15.83 14.92
C GLU A 249 -19.51 -16.15 15.40
N ILE A 250 -18.47 -15.54 14.81
CA ILE A 250 -17.07 -15.79 15.16
C ILE A 250 -16.61 -14.75 16.18
N PRO A 251 -16.19 -15.15 17.40
CA PRO A 251 -15.70 -14.23 18.41
C PRO A 251 -14.36 -13.61 18.00
N THR A 252 -14.03 -12.46 18.58
CA THR A 252 -12.66 -11.96 18.52
C THR A 252 -11.76 -12.75 19.50
N LEU A 253 -10.45 -12.78 19.25
CA LEU A 253 -9.50 -13.38 20.18
C LEU A 253 -9.47 -12.61 21.51
N ALA A 254 -9.79 -11.31 21.49
CA ALA A 254 -9.95 -10.51 22.69
C ALA A 254 -11.12 -10.99 23.55
N GLU A 255 -12.30 -11.25 22.95
CA GLU A 255 -13.47 -11.84 23.63
C GLU A 255 -13.19 -13.26 24.11
N ALA A 256 -12.38 -14.03 23.37
CA ALA A 256 -12.01 -15.41 23.68
C ALA A 256 -10.93 -15.54 24.77
N GLY A 257 -10.42 -14.42 25.34
CA GLY A 257 -9.49 -14.44 26.46
C GLY A 257 -8.12 -13.82 26.22
N LEU A 258 -7.92 -13.10 25.12
CA LEU A 258 -6.69 -12.35 24.81
C LEU A 258 -7.00 -10.84 24.67
N PRO A 259 -7.32 -10.13 25.74
CA PRO A 259 -7.66 -8.72 25.67
C PRO A 259 -6.55 -7.90 24.98
N GLY A 260 -6.93 -7.04 24.05
CA GLY A 260 -6.00 -6.21 23.29
C GLY A 260 -5.21 -6.94 22.19
N PHE A 261 -5.52 -8.20 21.89
CA PHE A 261 -4.93 -8.89 20.74
C PHE A 261 -5.56 -8.39 19.44
N ILE A 262 -4.87 -7.45 18.80
CA ILE A 262 -5.25 -6.89 17.50
C ILE A 262 -4.08 -7.10 16.55
N SER A 263 -4.34 -7.73 15.41
CA SER A 263 -3.36 -7.95 14.36
C SER A 263 -4.06 -8.10 13.01
N GLY A 264 -3.29 -8.05 11.94
CA GLY A 264 -3.86 -8.23 10.62
C GLY A 264 -2.94 -7.77 9.51
N SER A 265 -3.50 -7.73 8.33
CA SER A 265 -2.92 -7.06 7.19
C SER A 265 -3.62 -5.72 6.97
N TRP A 266 -3.09 -4.94 6.06
CA TRP A 266 -3.65 -3.68 5.60
C TRP A 266 -3.23 -3.46 4.15
N ALA A 267 -3.93 -2.58 3.46
CA ALA A 267 -3.58 -2.14 2.11
C ALA A 267 -3.56 -0.61 2.06
N GLY A 268 -2.49 -0.03 1.53
CA GLY A 268 -2.33 1.41 1.46
C GLY A 268 -1.56 1.84 0.23
N LEU A 269 -1.88 3.03 -0.26
CA LEU A 269 -1.26 3.65 -1.43
C LEU A 269 -0.11 4.56 -1.01
N LEU A 270 1.01 4.38 -1.70
CA LEU A 270 2.23 5.18 -1.54
C LEU A 270 2.62 5.83 -2.87
N ALA A 271 3.27 6.98 -2.80
CA ALA A 271 4.03 7.59 -3.89
C ALA A 271 5.53 7.53 -3.58
N PRO A 272 6.43 7.74 -4.56
CA PRO A 272 7.87 7.88 -4.31
C PRO A 272 8.18 9.01 -3.34
N GLY A 273 9.28 8.89 -2.60
CA GLY A 273 9.79 9.96 -1.74
C GLY A 273 10.04 11.23 -2.56
N GLY A 274 9.68 12.40 -1.99
CA GLY A 274 9.84 13.69 -2.68
C GLY A 274 8.68 14.07 -3.61
N THR A 275 7.63 13.24 -3.74
CA THR A 275 6.41 13.64 -4.48
C THR A 275 5.82 14.90 -3.87
N PRO A 276 5.50 15.94 -4.69
CA PRO A 276 4.99 17.22 -4.18
C PRO A 276 3.73 17.05 -3.35
N ARG A 277 3.62 17.82 -2.26
CA ARG A 277 2.51 17.74 -1.32
C ARG A 277 1.15 17.92 -2.00
N SER A 278 1.04 18.87 -2.93
CA SER A 278 -0.20 19.13 -3.67
C SER A 278 -0.68 17.92 -4.49
N VAL A 279 0.26 17.13 -5.04
CA VAL A 279 -0.03 15.90 -5.78
C VAL A 279 -0.53 14.81 -4.82
N VAL A 280 0.15 14.64 -3.69
CA VAL A 280 -0.24 13.68 -2.64
C VAL A 280 -1.63 14.00 -2.10
N ASP A 281 -1.89 15.28 -1.77
CA ASP A 281 -3.18 15.73 -1.24
C ASP A 281 -4.31 15.54 -2.27
N ARG A 282 -4.03 15.80 -3.56
CA ARG A 282 -5.00 15.54 -4.64
C ARG A 282 -5.37 14.06 -4.73
N LEU A 283 -4.37 13.17 -4.76
CA LEU A 283 -4.59 11.71 -4.80
C LEU A 283 -5.32 11.23 -3.54
N SER A 284 -4.85 11.64 -2.37
CA SER A 284 -5.46 11.28 -1.09
C SER A 284 -6.92 11.72 -1.00
N GLY A 285 -7.22 12.94 -1.42
CA GLY A 285 -8.60 13.45 -1.43
C GLY A 285 -9.53 12.62 -2.32
N GLU A 286 -9.05 12.15 -3.48
CA GLU A 286 -9.83 11.26 -4.33
C GLU A 286 -10.00 9.86 -3.70
N ILE A 287 -8.95 9.27 -3.13
CA ILE A 287 -9.05 7.96 -2.46
C ILE A 287 -10.02 8.02 -1.28
N GLN A 288 -9.99 9.07 -0.46
CA GLN A 288 -10.93 9.23 0.66
C GLN A 288 -12.38 9.28 0.18
N LYS A 289 -12.68 10.00 -0.91
CA LYS A 289 -14.02 10.03 -1.52
C LYS A 289 -14.43 8.64 -2.03
N ILE A 290 -13.52 7.96 -2.72
CA ILE A 290 -13.76 6.65 -3.34
C ILE A 290 -14.07 5.60 -2.26
N VAL A 291 -13.25 5.54 -1.21
CA VAL A 291 -13.43 4.55 -0.12
C VAL A 291 -14.76 4.75 0.63
N ARG A 292 -15.35 5.97 0.60
CA ARG A 292 -16.65 6.27 1.19
C ARG A 292 -17.85 5.90 0.30
N GLN A 293 -17.64 5.59 -0.98
CA GLN A 293 -18.72 5.19 -1.87
C GLN A 293 -19.31 3.84 -1.44
N PRO A 294 -20.63 3.68 -1.36
CA PRO A 294 -21.26 2.46 -0.84
C PRO A 294 -20.83 1.18 -1.58
N GLU A 295 -20.71 1.24 -2.90
CA GLU A 295 -20.29 0.11 -3.73
C GLU A 295 -18.81 -0.27 -3.52
N VAL A 296 -17.93 0.71 -3.29
CA VAL A 296 -16.51 0.46 -3.00
C VAL A 296 -16.35 -0.10 -1.59
N ARG A 297 -17.09 0.45 -0.61
CA ARG A 297 -17.12 -0.09 0.75
C ARG A 297 -17.56 -1.54 0.76
N ALA A 298 -18.66 -1.85 0.09
CA ALA A 298 -19.14 -3.24 -0.01
C ALA A 298 -18.08 -4.18 -0.62
N ARG A 299 -17.45 -3.78 -1.72
CA ARG A 299 -16.37 -4.56 -2.35
C ARG A 299 -15.18 -4.80 -1.40
N ILE A 300 -14.77 -3.77 -0.63
CA ILE A 300 -13.67 -3.90 0.35
C ILE A 300 -14.07 -4.85 1.48
N ILE A 301 -15.29 -4.74 2.00
CA ILE A 301 -15.83 -5.63 3.05
C ILE A 301 -15.90 -7.09 2.55
N ASP A 302 -16.36 -7.30 1.32
CA ASP A 302 -16.42 -8.64 0.71
C ASP A 302 -15.02 -9.28 0.54
N MET A 303 -13.98 -8.45 0.39
CA MET A 303 -12.59 -8.90 0.42
C MET A 303 -12.05 -9.19 1.82
N GLY A 304 -12.87 -9.03 2.87
CA GLY A 304 -12.47 -9.25 4.26
C GLY A 304 -11.67 -8.10 4.85
N ALA A 305 -11.82 -6.88 4.34
CA ALA A 305 -11.15 -5.69 4.86
C ALA A 305 -12.15 -4.62 5.32
N GLU A 306 -11.81 -3.90 6.38
CA GLU A 306 -12.54 -2.70 6.82
C GLU A 306 -12.04 -1.48 6.04
N PRO A 307 -12.91 -0.78 5.30
CA PRO A 307 -12.51 0.40 4.54
C PRO A 307 -12.15 1.57 5.47
N VAL A 308 -11.01 2.22 5.23
CA VAL A 308 -10.47 3.32 6.06
C VAL A 308 -10.47 4.65 5.32
N GLY A 309 -9.63 4.88 4.33
CA GLY A 309 -9.56 6.13 3.57
C GLY A 309 -9.10 7.31 4.43
N ASN A 310 -7.97 7.20 5.11
CA ASN A 310 -7.42 8.23 5.97
C ASN A 310 -6.52 9.24 5.23
N ARG A 311 -6.08 10.30 5.95
CA ARG A 311 -5.18 11.32 5.42
C ARG A 311 -3.72 10.83 5.38
N PRO A 312 -2.85 11.46 4.56
CA PRO A 312 -1.44 11.08 4.43
C PRO A 312 -0.67 11.03 5.74
N GLU A 313 -0.90 12.00 6.64
CA GLU A 313 -0.22 12.07 7.94
C GLU A 313 -0.65 10.93 8.85
N GLU A 314 -1.94 10.62 8.89
CA GLU A 314 -2.49 9.53 9.69
C GLU A 314 -1.94 8.19 9.19
N PHE A 315 -1.83 8.03 7.86
CA PHE A 315 -1.23 6.82 7.29
C PHE A 315 0.28 6.74 7.57
N ARG A 316 1.01 7.87 7.58
CA ARG A 316 2.42 7.90 7.98
C ARG A 316 2.60 7.40 9.41
N VAL A 317 1.85 7.96 10.36
CA VAL A 317 1.90 7.56 11.78
C VAL A 317 1.57 6.07 11.92
N PHE A 318 0.56 5.59 11.20
CA PHE A 318 0.21 4.16 11.18
C PHE A 318 1.37 3.30 10.68
N MET A 319 2.01 3.65 9.55
CA MET A 319 3.16 2.91 9.02
C MET A 319 4.34 2.88 9.99
N GLU A 320 4.64 4.00 10.64
CA GLU A 320 5.71 4.09 11.65
C GLU A 320 5.42 3.18 12.85
N SER A 321 4.18 3.16 13.33
CA SER A 321 3.76 2.27 14.41
C SER A 321 3.84 0.79 14.01
N GLU A 322 3.47 0.45 12.76
CA GLU A 322 3.59 -0.91 12.24
C GLU A 322 5.05 -1.36 12.11
N VAL A 323 5.95 -0.48 11.62
CA VAL A 323 7.39 -0.79 11.57
C VAL A 323 7.92 -1.09 12.98
N ALA A 324 7.60 -0.24 13.97
CA ALA A 324 8.05 -0.42 15.35
C ALA A 324 7.46 -1.70 15.98
N ARG A 325 6.18 -1.96 15.75
CA ARG A 325 5.48 -3.15 16.24
C ARG A 325 6.12 -4.44 15.69
N TRP A 326 6.28 -4.53 14.39
CA TRP A 326 6.84 -5.72 13.75
C TRP A 326 8.33 -5.88 14.05
N ALA A 327 9.08 -4.79 14.23
CA ALA A 327 10.47 -4.87 14.67
C ALA A 327 10.59 -5.60 16.03
N LYS A 328 9.69 -5.31 16.98
CA LYS A 328 9.66 -6.00 18.28
C LYS A 328 9.40 -7.50 18.12
N VAL A 329 8.37 -7.88 17.34
CA VAL A 329 8.00 -9.29 17.12
C VAL A 329 9.13 -10.05 16.41
N ILE A 330 9.66 -9.48 15.32
CA ILE A 330 10.71 -10.10 14.49
C ILE A 330 12.00 -10.30 15.30
N ASN A 331 12.40 -9.30 16.09
CA ASN A 331 13.61 -9.40 16.93
C ASN A 331 13.46 -10.44 18.05
N GLN A 332 12.29 -10.51 18.69
CA GLN A 332 12.02 -11.52 19.73
C GLN A 332 11.96 -12.93 19.17
N ALA A 333 11.39 -13.11 17.97
CA ALA A 333 11.36 -14.40 17.29
C ALA A 333 12.67 -14.75 16.57
N MET A 334 13.68 -13.87 16.63
CA MET A 334 14.98 -14.01 15.95
C MET A 334 14.83 -14.28 14.43
N LEU A 335 13.79 -13.75 13.82
CA LEU A 335 13.54 -13.94 12.40
C LEU A 335 14.45 -13.02 11.58
N ARG A 336 15.13 -13.58 10.58
CA ARG A 336 15.93 -12.85 9.60
C ARG A 336 15.84 -13.57 8.26
N LEU A 337 15.80 -12.81 7.18
CA LEU A 337 15.86 -13.32 5.82
C LEU A 337 17.04 -12.68 5.11
N GLU A 338 17.85 -13.52 4.46
CA GLU A 338 18.79 -13.09 3.44
C GLU A 338 18.04 -12.80 2.14
N GLN A 339 18.55 -11.86 1.34
CA GLN A 339 18.00 -11.56 0.00
C GLN A 339 18.57 -12.53 -1.03
#